data_2f6616c9c46a5627651c66d31f59ce8e
#
_entry.id   2f6616c9c46a5627651c66d31f59ce8e
#
_cell.length_a   1.000
_cell.length_b   1.000
_cell.length_c   1.000
_cell.angle_alpha   90.00
_cell.angle_beta   90.00
_cell.angle_gamma   90.00
#
_symmetry.space_group_name_H-M   'P 1'
#
loop_
_entity.id
_entity.type
_entity.pdbx_description
1 polymer ?
#
loop_
_entity_poly.entity_id
_entity_poly.type
_entity_poly.pdbx_seq_one_letter_code
_entity_poly.pdbx_strand_id
1 'polypeptide(L)'
;GKGYDGDLVAPMIRDIGLGLAMGDTSLDVMAANLGKVGSNQNGGWDDAGGRDLHVGAWHVGVLPPTAPLPIASVTMTGLAFAAWHQKLERFQVACIGEGASSSGEFWEAMNLAGARGLPITYILQNNQIALDTSPIKQSGVEVWADKADAMGFPAWTIDGSDPAAWYASTASAREFALNGGGPTLIHVETMRGCGHA
;
A
#
# COMPACT_ATOMS: atom_id res chain seq x y z
N GLY A 1 13.34 8.66 -20.20
CA GLY A 1 12.43 9.61 -19.61
C GLY A 1 12.81 9.87 -18.17
N LYS A 2 12.56 11.06 -17.63
CA LYS A 2 12.72 11.30 -16.20
C LYS A 2 11.71 10.40 -15.48
N GLY A 3 12.14 9.65 -14.49
CA GLY A 3 11.27 8.90 -13.61
C GLY A 3 10.40 9.84 -12.76
N TYR A 4 9.37 9.28 -12.13
CA TYR A 4 8.58 10.01 -11.14
C TYR A 4 9.43 10.30 -9.90
N ASP A 5 9.47 11.55 -9.45
CA ASP A 5 10.35 12.01 -8.37
C ASP A 5 9.64 12.17 -7.01
N GLY A 6 8.31 11.93 -6.95
CA GLY A 6 7.50 12.06 -5.73
C GLY A 6 7.46 10.80 -4.87
N ASP A 7 6.58 10.84 -3.87
CA ASP A 7 6.27 9.69 -3.03
C ASP A 7 5.63 8.57 -3.85
N LEU A 8 5.86 7.33 -3.46
CA LEU A 8 5.34 6.16 -4.17
C LEU A 8 4.32 5.42 -3.31
N VAL A 9 3.28 4.91 -3.95
CA VAL A 9 2.26 4.11 -3.29
C VAL A 9 2.01 2.80 -4.03
N ALA A 10 1.82 1.73 -3.30
CA ALA A 10 1.37 0.43 -3.81
C ALA A 10 0.01 0.11 -3.20
N PRO A 11 -1.08 0.31 -3.96
CA PRO A 11 -2.43 0.00 -3.53
C PRO A 11 -2.71 -1.50 -3.56
N MET A 12 -3.79 -1.94 -2.91
CA MET A 12 -4.46 -3.18 -3.26
C MET A 12 -5.40 -2.97 -4.47
N ILE A 13 -5.87 -4.04 -5.09
CA ILE A 13 -6.80 -3.98 -6.23
C ILE A 13 -8.04 -3.13 -5.90
N ARG A 14 -8.53 -3.22 -4.67
CA ARG A 14 -9.73 -2.50 -4.19
C ARG A 14 -9.49 -1.01 -3.90
N ASP A 15 -8.25 -0.55 -3.82
CA ASP A 15 -7.89 0.82 -3.42
C ASP A 15 -7.90 1.79 -4.61
N ILE A 16 -8.91 1.70 -5.46
CA ILE A 16 -9.04 2.52 -6.69
C ILE A 16 -8.96 4.02 -6.39
N GLY A 17 -9.56 4.46 -5.27
CA GLY A 17 -9.53 5.86 -4.85
C GLY A 17 -8.12 6.40 -4.57
N LEU A 18 -7.16 5.54 -4.27
CA LEU A 18 -5.80 5.95 -4.01
C LEU A 18 -5.11 6.48 -5.28
N GLY A 19 -5.34 5.84 -6.44
CA GLY A 19 -4.86 6.36 -7.74
C GLY A 19 -5.40 7.76 -8.03
N LEU A 20 -6.69 7.97 -7.80
CA LEU A 20 -7.33 9.29 -7.98
C LEU A 20 -6.71 10.34 -7.03
N ALA A 21 -6.47 9.99 -5.77
CA ALA A 21 -5.86 10.88 -4.79
C ALA A 21 -4.42 11.25 -5.16
N MET A 22 -3.69 10.36 -5.83
CA MET A 22 -2.34 10.61 -6.33
C MET A 22 -2.31 11.45 -7.62
N GLY A 23 -3.45 11.71 -8.23
CA GLY A 23 -3.58 12.55 -9.41
C GLY A 23 -3.85 11.83 -10.72
N ASP A 24 -4.15 10.53 -10.66
CA ASP A 24 -4.67 9.81 -11.81
C ASP A 24 -6.08 10.29 -12.15
N THR A 25 -6.53 10.10 -13.39
CA THR A 25 -7.85 10.58 -13.80
C THR A 25 -8.89 9.48 -13.66
N SER A 26 -10.14 9.88 -13.38
CA SER A 26 -11.26 8.94 -13.40
C SER A 26 -11.45 8.27 -14.76
N LEU A 27 -11.06 8.95 -15.83
CA LEU A 27 -11.09 8.39 -17.20
C LEU A 27 -10.09 7.22 -17.31
N ASP A 28 -8.85 7.39 -16.85
CA ASP A 28 -7.82 6.37 -16.96
C ASP A 28 -8.19 5.12 -16.11
N VAL A 29 -8.65 5.36 -14.88
CA VAL A 29 -9.14 4.29 -14.00
C VAL A 29 -10.32 3.54 -14.62
N MET A 30 -11.31 4.27 -15.14
CA MET A 30 -12.49 3.67 -15.77
C MET A 30 -12.15 2.96 -17.08
N ALA A 31 -11.27 3.56 -17.90
CA ALA A 31 -10.84 2.96 -19.14
C ALA A 31 -10.13 1.62 -18.92
N ALA A 32 -9.29 1.52 -17.88
CA ALA A 32 -8.66 0.25 -17.52
C ALA A 32 -9.68 -0.81 -17.11
N ASN A 33 -10.61 -0.47 -16.22
CA ASN A 33 -11.66 -1.39 -15.77
C ASN A 33 -12.62 -1.83 -16.90
N LEU A 34 -12.82 -0.99 -17.91
CA LEU A 34 -13.64 -1.29 -19.08
C LEU A 34 -12.86 -1.88 -20.25
N GLY A 35 -11.57 -2.15 -20.10
CA GLY A 35 -10.71 -2.71 -21.13
C GLY A 35 -10.57 -1.82 -22.38
N LYS A 36 -10.55 -0.49 -22.19
CA LYS A 36 -10.47 0.47 -23.29
C LYS A 36 -9.03 0.79 -23.69
N VAL A 37 -8.84 1.08 -24.98
CA VAL A 37 -7.57 1.59 -25.52
C VAL A 37 -7.20 2.91 -24.86
N GLY A 38 -5.92 3.13 -24.60
CA GLY A 38 -5.41 4.35 -23.96
C GLY A 38 -5.45 4.33 -22.43
N SER A 39 -5.87 3.20 -21.82
CA SER A 39 -5.81 3.04 -20.38
C SER A 39 -4.36 2.86 -19.88
N ASN A 40 -4.13 3.08 -18.60
CA ASN A 40 -2.84 2.83 -17.94
C ASN A 40 -2.39 1.35 -18.00
N GLN A 41 -3.28 0.45 -18.38
CA GLN A 41 -3.00 -0.97 -18.62
C GLN A 41 -2.62 -1.29 -20.06
N ASN A 42 -2.54 -0.29 -20.92
CA ASN A 42 -1.93 -0.48 -22.22
C ASN A 42 -0.43 -0.73 -22.04
N GLY A 43 -0.05 -1.99 -21.95
CA GLY A 43 1.32 -2.35 -22.23
C GLY A 43 1.63 -1.87 -23.65
N GLY A 44 2.72 -1.14 -23.84
CA GLY A 44 3.10 -0.55 -25.13
C GLY A 44 3.39 -1.53 -26.28
N TRP A 45 2.75 -2.69 -26.29
CA TRP A 45 3.00 -3.79 -27.22
C TRP A 45 1.99 -3.88 -28.36
N ASP A 46 0.74 -3.53 -28.14
CA ASP A 46 -0.32 -3.82 -29.08
C ASP A 46 -1.49 -2.84 -29.15
N ASP A 47 -1.42 -1.72 -28.45
CA ASP A 47 -2.51 -0.75 -28.31
C ASP A 47 -3.87 -1.38 -27.89
N ALA A 48 -3.85 -2.63 -27.42
CA ALA A 48 -5.04 -3.29 -26.93
C ALA A 48 -5.43 -2.68 -25.58
N GLY A 49 -6.69 -2.43 -25.36
CA GLY A 49 -7.20 -1.87 -24.10
C GLY A 49 -6.78 -2.66 -22.86
N GLY A 50 -6.94 -2.06 -21.71
CA GLY A 50 -6.63 -2.68 -20.43
C GLY A 50 -7.30 -4.03 -20.27
N ARG A 51 -6.58 -4.97 -19.67
CA ARG A 51 -6.98 -6.38 -19.59
C ARG A 51 -7.11 -6.87 -18.16
N ASP A 52 -6.74 -6.01 -17.21
CA ASP A 52 -6.64 -6.41 -15.82
C ASP A 52 -7.07 -5.28 -14.89
N LEU A 53 -7.52 -5.64 -13.71
CA LEU A 53 -7.87 -4.72 -12.63
C LEU A 53 -6.64 -4.22 -11.82
N HIS A 54 -5.45 -4.71 -12.14
CA HIS A 54 -4.19 -4.30 -11.51
C HIS A 54 -3.69 -2.98 -12.11
N VAL A 55 -4.47 -1.93 -11.94
CA VAL A 55 -4.21 -0.61 -12.54
C VAL A 55 -3.09 0.12 -11.81
N GLY A 56 -1.98 0.36 -12.49
CA GLY A 56 -0.90 1.23 -12.04
C GLY A 56 -0.89 2.56 -12.79
N ALA A 57 -0.33 3.59 -12.19
CA ALA A 57 -0.17 4.92 -12.76
C ALA A 57 1.21 5.47 -12.39
N TRP A 58 2.24 4.94 -13.00
CA TRP A 58 3.63 5.29 -12.66
C TRP A 58 3.92 6.78 -12.79
N HIS A 59 3.25 7.46 -13.71
CA HIS A 59 3.42 8.91 -13.95
C HIS A 59 2.98 9.77 -12.75
N VAL A 60 2.16 9.22 -11.84
CA VAL A 60 1.76 9.85 -10.57
C VAL A 60 2.22 9.05 -9.34
N GLY A 61 3.15 8.11 -9.51
CA GLY A 61 3.75 7.37 -8.40
C GLY A 61 2.95 6.19 -7.86
N VAL A 62 1.97 5.70 -8.61
CA VAL A 62 1.15 4.54 -8.22
C VAL A 62 1.68 3.28 -8.88
N LEU A 63 2.13 2.32 -8.09
CA LEU A 63 2.49 0.99 -8.58
C LEU A 63 1.23 0.18 -8.87
N PRO A 64 1.28 -0.71 -9.87
CA PRO A 64 0.17 -1.65 -10.07
C PRO A 64 0.04 -2.56 -8.83
N PRO A 65 -1.17 -2.83 -8.34
CA PRO A 65 -1.38 -3.86 -7.35
C PRO A 65 -0.96 -5.22 -7.90
N THR A 66 -0.63 -6.15 -7.02
CA THR A 66 -0.19 -7.49 -7.38
C THR A 66 -1.16 -8.55 -6.86
N ALA A 67 -1.47 -9.55 -7.70
CA ALA A 67 -2.28 -10.69 -7.28
C ALA A 67 -1.55 -11.56 -6.24
N PRO A 68 -0.24 -11.87 -6.39
CA PRO A 68 0.51 -12.52 -5.33
C PRO A 68 0.70 -11.54 -4.15
N LEU A 69 -0.13 -11.69 -3.15
CA LEU A 69 -0.02 -10.96 -1.89
C LEU A 69 1.12 -11.57 -1.07
N PRO A 70 1.99 -10.84 -0.45
CA PRO A 70 2.15 -9.40 -0.23
C PRO A 70 3.31 -8.77 -1.03
N ILE A 71 3.54 -9.20 -2.26
CA ILE A 71 4.67 -8.78 -3.10
C ILE A 71 4.78 -7.24 -3.18
N ALA A 72 3.65 -6.54 -3.20
CA ALA A 72 3.65 -5.08 -3.19
C ALA A 72 4.41 -4.50 -1.97
N SER A 73 4.23 -5.07 -0.77
CA SER A 73 4.95 -4.63 0.43
C SER A 73 6.46 -4.87 0.32
N VAL A 74 6.86 -6.03 -0.20
CA VAL A 74 8.28 -6.35 -0.45
C VAL A 74 8.90 -5.38 -1.46
N THR A 75 8.20 -5.14 -2.58
CA THR A 75 8.64 -4.22 -3.63
C THR A 75 8.80 -2.79 -3.08
N MET A 76 7.81 -2.31 -2.31
CA MET A 76 7.87 -0.97 -1.72
C MET A 76 8.98 -0.84 -0.70
N THR A 77 9.26 -1.89 0.07
CA THR A 77 10.42 -1.92 0.98
C THR A 77 11.73 -1.82 0.21
N GLY A 78 11.84 -2.50 -0.92
CA GLY A 78 13.00 -2.37 -1.82
C GLY A 78 13.15 -0.96 -2.40
N LEU A 79 12.06 -0.31 -2.78
CA LEU A 79 12.06 1.08 -3.25
C LEU A 79 12.41 2.06 -2.12
N ALA A 80 11.92 1.83 -0.91
CA ALA A 80 12.29 2.60 0.28
C ALA A 80 13.79 2.46 0.60
N PHE A 81 14.31 1.23 0.49
CA PHE A 81 15.75 0.99 0.64
C PHE A 81 16.57 1.74 -0.42
N ALA A 82 16.12 1.73 -1.68
CA ALA A 82 16.79 2.47 -2.75
C ALA A 82 16.77 3.99 -2.50
N ALA A 83 15.63 4.54 -2.07
CA ALA A 83 15.49 5.95 -1.71
C ALA A 83 16.42 6.32 -0.54
N TRP A 84 16.40 5.53 0.53
CA TRP A 84 17.28 5.70 1.68
C TRP A 84 18.76 5.65 1.28
N HIS A 85 19.17 4.65 0.49
CA HIS A 85 20.54 4.50 0.03
C HIS A 85 21.02 5.66 -0.83
N GLN A 86 20.14 6.16 -1.70
CA GLN A 86 20.43 7.28 -2.60
C GLN A 86 20.21 8.64 -1.94
N LYS A 87 19.80 8.68 -0.67
CA LYS A 87 19.45 9.90 0.09
C LYS A 87 18.42 10.76 -0.60
N LEU A 88 17.41 10.12 -1.20
CA LEU A 88 16.27 10.80 -1.81
C LEU A 88 15.23 11.12 -0.74
N GLU A 89 14.70 12.33 -0.77
CA GLU A 89 13.56 12.73 0.05
C GLU A 89 12.27 12.17 -0.55
N ARG A 90 12.04 10.88 -0.31
CA ARG A 90 10.92 10.12 -0.89
C ARG A 90 10.34 9.17 0.14
N PHE A 91 9.04 9.26 0.35
CA PHE A 91 8.27 8.41 1.22
C PHE A 91 7.55 7.31 0.43
N GLN A 92 7.43 6.13 1.03
CA GLN A 92 6.80 4.97 0.42
C GLN A 92 5.57 4.55 1.22
N VAL A 93 4.51 4.14 0.52
CA VAL A 93 3.29 3.61 1.14
C VAL A 93 2.96 2.25 0.55
N ALA A 94 2.84 1.23 1.38
CA ALA A 94 2.44 -0.12 0.99
C ALA A 94 1.12 -0.50 1.66
N CYS A 95 0.07 -0.72 0.86
CA CYS A 95 -1.23 -1.18 1.37
C CYS A 95 -1.31 -2.71 1.36
N ILE A 96 -1.89 -3.27 2.43
CA ILE A 96 -2.10 -4.72 2.57
C ILE A 96 -3.39 -4.99 3.36
N GLY A 97 -4.06 -6.09 3.07
CA GLY A 97 -5.18 -6.58 3.88
C GLY A 97 -4.71 -7.45 5.04
N GLU A 98 -5.52 -7.56 6.09
CA GLU A 98 -5.21 -8.38 7.28
C GLU A 98 -4.96 -9.86 6.92
N GLY A 99 -5.72 -10.41 5.97
CA GLY A 99 -5.52 -11.79 5.51
C GLY A 99 -4.17 -12.00 4.83
N ALA A 100 -3.79 -11.10 3.95
CA ALA A 100 -2.51 -11.14 3.25
C ALA A 100 -1.32 -10.95 4.19
N SER A 101 -1.50 -10.26 5.30
CA SER A 101 -0.46 -10.08 6.34
C SER A 101 -0.07 -11.39 7.04
N SER A 102 -0.78 -12.49 6.80
CA SER A 102 -0.40 -13.82 7.30
C SER A 102 0.79 -14.42 6.55
N SER A 103 1.22 -13.81 5.44
CA SER A 103 2.38 -14.27 4.66
C SER A 103 3.70 -13.82 5.28
N GLY A 104 4.69 -14.73 5.29
CA GLY A 104 6.01 -14.49 5.88
C GLY A 104 6.76 -13.32 5.24
N GLU A 105 6.60 -13.13 3.93
CA GLU A 105 7.27 -12.07 3.17
C GLU A 105 6.89 -10.67 3.66
N PHE A 106 5.65 -10.49 4.15
CA PHE A 106 5.25 -9.21 4.74
C PHE A 106 6.06 -8.89 6.00
N TRP A 107 6.24 -9.88 6.86
CA TRP A 107 6.99 -9.71 8.11
C TRP A 107 8.48 -9.51 7.85
N GLU A 108 9.05 -10.17 6.86
CA GLU A 108 10.43 -9.95 6.45
C GLU A 108 10.63 -8.54 5.86
N ALA A 109 9.67 -8.05 5.07
CA ALA A 109 9.71 -6.68 4.56
C ALA A 109 9.68 -5.65 5.71
N MET A 110 8.82 -5.84 6.70
CA MET A 110 8.74 -5.00 7.90
C MET A 110 10.02 -5.07 8.73
N ASN A 111 10.56 -6.28 8.95
CA ASN A 111 11.80 -6.48 9.68
C ASN A 111 12.98 -5.77 9.02
N LEU A 112 13.12 -5.87 7.70
CA LEU A 112 14.14 -5.14 6.95
C LEU A 112 13.97 -3.63 7.09
N ALA A 113 12.72 -3.16 7.00
CA ALA A 113 12.42 -1.73 7.13
C ALA A 113 12.80 -1.20 8.51
N GLY A 114 12.41 -1.91 9.58
CA GLY A 114 12.79 -1.57 10.96
C GLY A 114 14.31 -1.58 11.17
N ALA A 115 14.97 -2.65 10.76
CA ALA A 115 16.41 -2.81 10.90
C ALA A 115 17.25 -1.72 10.18
N ARG A 116 16.69 -1.09 9.15
CA ARG A 116 17.37 -0.06 8.34
C ARG A 116 16.81 1.34 8.53
N GLY A 117 15.74 1.52 9.28
CA GLY A 117 15.07 2.82 9.45
C GLY A 117 14.55 3.39 8.13
N LEU A 118 13.89 2.56 7.30
CA LEU A 118 13.50 2.95 5.94
C LEU A 118 12.29 3.91 5.94
N PRO A 119 12.22 4.87 4.99
CA PRO A 119 11.14 5.84 4.89
C PRO A 119 9.88 5.23 4.25
N ILE A 120 9.22 4.34 4.96
CA ILE A 120 8.03 3.62 4.48
C ILE A 120 6.95 3.55 5.56
N THR A 121 5.68 3.59 5.12
CA THR A 121 4.55 3.19 5.97
C THR A 121 3.84 1.98 5.37
N TYR A 122 3.47 1.05 6.24
CA TYR A 122 2.60 -0.06 5.89
C TYR A 122 1.19 0.27 6.36
N ILE A 123 0.21 0.23 5.47
CA ILE A 123 -1.20 0.44 5.79
C ILE A 123 -1.89 -0.92 5.75
N LEU A 124 -2.19 -1.47 6.93
CA LEU A 124 -2.86 -2.74 7.08
C LEU A 124 -4.37 -2.50 7.26
N GLN A 125 -5.13 -2.81 6.24
CA GLN A 125 -6.58 -2.62 6.21
C GLN A 125 -7.28 -3.87 6.74
N ASN A 126 -7.74 -3.81 7.98
CA ASN A 126 -8.50 -4.87 8.62
C ASN A 126 -10.00 -4.66 8.40
N ASN A 127 -10.56 -5.34 7.42
CA ASN A 127 -12.00 -5.29 7.13
C ASN A 127 -12.78 -6.41 7.81
N GLN A 128 -12.18 -7.06 8.81
CA GLN A 128 -12.74 -8.10 9.68
C GLN A 128 -13.00 -9.45 9.01
N ILE A 129 -12.58 -9.64 7.75
CA ILE A 129 -12.77 -10.92 7.09
C ILE A 129 -11.84 -11.10 5.86
N ALA A 130 -10.97 -12.09 5.90
CA ALA A 130 -10.16 -12.51 4.75
C ALA A 130 -10.87 -13.63 4.00
N LEU A 131 -11.43 -13.33 2.83
CA LEU A 131 -12.37 -14.21 2.12
C LEU A 131 -13.55 -14.59 3.03
N ASP A 132 -13.43 -15.68 3.77
CA ASP A 132 -14.39 -16.23 4.74
C ASP A 132 -13.76 -16.47 6.12
N THR A 133 -12.49 -16.09 6.32
CA THR A 133 -11.74 -16.33 7.56
C THR A 133 -11.76 -15.08 8.44
N SER A 134 -12.29 -15.23 9.66
CA SER A 134 -12.34 -14.13 10.64
C SER A 134 -10.96 -13.83 11.25
N PRO A 135 -10.70 -12.61 11.74
CA PRO A 135 -9.42 -12.19 12.32
C PRO A 135 -8.93 -13.09 13.45
N ILE A 136 -9.82 -13.53 14.33
CA ILE A 136 -9.49 -14.41 15.47
C ILE A 136 -8.89 -15.76 15.05
N LYS A 137 -9.13 -16.20 13.81
CA LYS A 137 -8.54 -17.42 13.25
C LYS A 137 -7.21 -17.16 12.53
N GLN A 138 -6.85 -15.90 12.33
CA GLN A 138 -5.67 -15.50 11.56
C GLN A 138 -4.54 -14.99 12.44
N SER A 139 -4.84 -14.38 13.57
CA SER A 139 -3.86 -13.68 14.38
C SER A 139 -3.99 -14.04 15.85
N GLY A 140 -2.83 -14.26 16.50
CA GLY A 140 -2.76 -14.45 17.95
C GLY A 140 -2.85 -13.13 18.74
N VAL A 141 -2.80 -11.98 18.06
CA VAL A 141 -3.05 -10.67 18.67
C VAL A 141 -4.34 -10.10 18.09
N GLU A 142 -5.07 -9.36 18.92
CA GLU A 142 -6.33 -8.73 18.53
C GLU A 142 -6.07 -7.47 17.68
N VAL A 143 -5.06 -6.70 18.05
CA VAL A 143 -4.68 -5.46 17.37
C VAL A 143 -3.43 -5.68 16.52
N TRP A 144 -3.54 -5.56 15.19
CA TRP A 144 -2.38 -5.77 14.30
C TRP A 144 -1.26 -4.76 14.52
N ALA A 145 -1.57 -3.56 15.00
CA ALA A 145 -0.55 -2.56 15.34
C ALA A 145 0.48 -3.11 16.36
N ASP A 146 0.06 -3.92 17.32
CA ASP A 146 0.94 -4.48 18.35
C ASP A 146 2.07 -5.36 17.78
N LYS A 147 1.89 -5.87 16.57
CA LYS A 147 2.92 -6.66 15.89
C LYS A 147 4.13 -5.84 15.45
N ALA A 148 3.95 -4.53 15.25
CA ALA A 148 5.05 -3.65 14.86
C ALA A 148 6.09 -3.46 15.96
N ASP A 149 5.70 -3.58 17.23
CA ASP A 149 6.60 -3.53 18.37
C ASP A 149 7.72 -4.56 18.27
N ALA A 150 7.38 -5.77 17.80
CA ALA A 150 8.37 -6.83 17.56
C ALA A 150 9.36 -6.51 16.44
N MET A 151 9.02 -5.56 15.56
CA MET A 151 9.87 -5.09 14.46
C MET A 151 10.61 -3.78 14.81
N GLY A 152 10.37 -3.22 16.00
CA GLY A 152 11.10 -2.09 16.57
C GLY A 152 10.70 -0.72 16.01
N PHE A 153 9.48 -0.54 15.53
CA PHE A 153 9.00 0.75 15.04
C PHE A 153 7.54 1.04 15.44
N PRO A 154 7.13 2.32 15.47
CA PRO A 154 5.82 2.71 15.94
C PRO A 154 4.69 2.28 15.03
N ALA A 155 3.55 1.99 15.66
CA ALA A 155 2.30 1.72 14.98
C ALA A 155 1.12 2.34 15.74
N TRP A 156 0.01 2.54 15.05
CA TRP A 156 -1.24 2.98 15.65
C TRP A 156 -2.44 2.49 14.87
N THR A 157 -3.59 2.46 15.54
CA THR A 157 -4.86 2.06 14.95
C THR A 157 -5.73 3.28 14.68
N ILE A 158 -6.40 3.29 13.53
CA ILE A 158 -7.35 4.32 13.14
C ILE A 158 -8.69 3.73 12.74
N ASP A 159 -9.75 4.53 12.86
CA ASP A 159 -11.04 4.26 12.25
C ASP A 159 -10.96 4.52 10.75
N GLY A 160 -11.11 3.46 9.95
CA GLY A 160 -11.06 3.53 8.48
C GLY A 160 -12.24 4.24 7.85
N SER A 161 -13.29 4.54 8.60
CA SER A 161 -14.44 5.33 8.14
C SER A 161 -14.25 6.84 8.29
N ASP A 162 -13.18 7.27 8.99
CA ASP A 162 -12.87 8.68 9.21
C ASP A 162 -11.77 9.20 8.27
N PRO A 163 -12.11 9.99 7.22
CA PRO A 163 -11.11 10.56 6.32
C PRO A 163 -10.10 11.49 6.99
N ALA A 164 -10.48 12.14 8.09
CA ALA A 164 -9.57 13.02 8.82
C ALA A 164 -8.49 12.20 9.56
N ALA A 165 -8.87 11.05 10.14
CA ALA A 165 -7.92 10.11 10.72
C ALA A 165 -6.92 9.57 9.70
N TRP A 166 -7.40 9.23 8.49
CA TRP A 166 -6.52 8.83 7.38
C TRP A 166 -5.49 9.89 7.03
N TYR A 167 -5.96 11.13 6.81
CA TYR A 167 -5.09 12.24 6.45
C TYR A 167 -4.05 12.51 7.53
N ALA A 168 -4.49 12.68 8.79
CA ALA A 168 -3.61 12.99 9.90
C ALA A 168 -2.55 11.89 10.12
N SER A 169 -2.97 10.63 10.09
CA SER A 169 -2.07 9.49 10.30
C SER A 169 -1.04 9.34 9.19
N THR A 170 -1.45 9.47 7.94
CA THR A 170 -0.51 9.36 6.81
C THR A 170 0.45 10.55 6.75
N ALA A 171 -0.04 11.76 7.06
CA ALA A 171 0.81 12.95 7.12
C ALA A 171 1.86 12.83 8.24
N SER A 172 1.46 12.37 9.44
CA SER A 172 2.37 12.12 10.56
C SER A 172 3.40 11.04 10.24
N ALA A 173 2.98 9.95 9.60
CA ALA A 173 3.88 8.88 9.18
C ALA A 173 4.92 9.38 8.16
N ARG A 174 4.49 10.19 7.20
CA ARG A 174 5.38 10.79 6.21
C ARG A 174 6.41 11.72 6.86
N GLU A 175 5.94 12.63 7.71
CA GLU A 175 6.82 13.55 8.43
C GLU A 175 7.82 12.79 9.30
N PHE A 176 7.38 11.81 10.06
CA PHE A 176 8.23 10.97 10.89
C PHE A 176 9.31 10.27 10.06
N ALA A 177 8.92 9.63 8.96
CA ALA A 177 9.84 8.88 8.10
C ALA A 177 10.88 9.79 7.42
N LEU A 178 10.48 10.94 6.87
CA LEU A 178 11.38 11.88 6.20
C LEU A 178 12.33 12.59 7.17
N ASN A 179 11.96 12.71 8.46
CA ASN A 179 12.84 13.20 9.52
C ASN A 179 13.77 12.11 10.10
N GLY A 180 13.85 10.94 9.46
CA GLY A 180 14.73 9.85 9.86
C GLY A 180 14.19 8.98 10.99
N GLY A 181 12.90 9.08 11.32
CA GLY A 181 12.24 8.26 12.34
C GLY A 181 12.07 6.79 11.93
N GLY A 182 12.18 6.49 10.65
CA GLY A 182 12.06 5.12 10.12
C GLY A 182 10.64 4.75 9.71
N PRO A 183 10.35 3.42 9.63
CA PRO A 183 9.05 2.95 9.15
C PRO A 183 7.95 3.12 10.21
N THR A 184 6.70 2.99 9.75
CA THR A 184 5.50 2.96 10.61
C THR A 184 4.51 1.92 10.11
N LEU A 185 3.62 1.45 10.98
CA LEU A 185 2.45 0.65 10.61
C LEU A 185 1.17 1.38 11.02
N ILE A 186 0.27 1.59 10.08
CA ILE A 186 -1.08 2.08 10.35
C ILE A 186 -2.04 0.91 10.23
N HIS A 187 -2.60 0.46 11.34
CA HIS A 187 -3.67 -0.51 11.38
C HIS A 187 -5.00 0.22 11.19
N VAL A 188 -5.71 -0.10 10.14
CA VAL A 188 -6.97 0.54 9.79
C VAL A 188 -8.11 -0.42 10.07
N GLU A 189 -8.93 -0.09 11.04
CA GLU A 189 -10.17 -0.82 11.30
C GLU A 189 -11.26 -0.32 10.37
N THR A 190 -11.80 -1.23 9.58
CA THR A 190 -12.86 -0.91 8.62
C THR A 190 -13.82 -2.09 8.49
N MET A 191 -14.75 -2.00 7.58
CA MET A 191 -15.73 -3.05 7.35
C MET A 191 -15.90 -3.30 5.85
N ARG A 192 -15.96 -4.57 5.48
CA ARG A 192 -16.29 -4.98 4.12
C ARG A 192 -17.80 -4.91 3.91
N GLY A 193 -18.25 -3.97 3.09
CA GLY A 193 -19.69 -3.77 2.79
C GLY A 193 -20.24 -4.70 1.71
N CYS A 194 -19.37 -5.32 0.88
CA CYS A 194 -19.77 -6.17 -0.24
C CYS A 194 -19.05 -7.53 -0.17
N GLY A 195 -19.43 -8.45 -1.06
CA GLY A 195 -18.73 -9.72 -1.21
C GLY A 195 -17.27 -9.54 -1.63
N HIS A 196 -16.45 -10.55 -1.41
CA HIS A 196 -15.11 -10.62 -1.98
C HIS A 196 -15.22 -11.05 -3.45
N ALA A 197 -14.47 -10.40 -4.32
CA ALA A 197 -14.45 -10.74 -5.75
C ALA A 197 -13.72 -12.03 -6.01
#